data_de1b4fa77fbc08c9680c4e73bf13836f
#
_entry.id   de1b4fa77fbc08c9680c4e73bf13836f
#
_cell.length_a   1.000
_cell.length_b   1.000
_cell.length_c   1.000
_cell.angle_alpha   90.00
_cell.angle_beta   90.00
_cell.angle_gamma   90.00
#
_symmetry.space_group_name_H-M   'P 1'
#
loop_
_entity.id
_entity.type
_entity.pdbx_description
1 polymer ?
#
loop_
_entity_poly.entity_id
_entity_poly.type
_entity_poly.pdbx_seq_one_letter_code
_entity_poly.pdbx_strand_id
1 'polypeptide(L)'
;MLATEVGIPEENVVVVENGQVVELSGGKIKLGERIPGGYVFVDGQSIGEVDYDIMRERGKLARNGIFLIDISVDKLNGRLLHDPEIITRGFVSPEDAEEMIPEVRQRIMQTVNGGGWDNEKDIVNAVRSYLYEETKRKPMVLVTLSKG
;
A
#
# COMPACT_ATOMS: atom_id res chain seq x y z
N MET A 1 15.07 -35.72 -2.14
CA MET A 1 15.67 -34.36 -1.99
C MET A 1 16.89 -34.30 -2.90
N LEU A 2 17.04 -33.23 -3.72
CA LEU A 2 18.15 -33.18 -4.74
C LEU A 2 19.55 -33.42 -4.15
N ALA A 3 19.80 -32.97 -2.91
CA ALA A 3 21.10 -33.18 -2.26
C ALA A 3 21.42 -34.68 -2.00
N THR A 4 20.45 -35.48 -1.63
CA THR A 4 20.64 -36.92 -1.41
C THR A 4 20.79 -37.69 -2.72
N GLU A 5 20.18 -37.20 -3.81
CA GLU A 5 20.34 -37.81 -5.15
C GLU A 5 21.75 -37.61 -5.70
N VAL A 6 22.47 -36.57 -5.28
CA VAL A 6 23.88 -36.34 -5.66
C VAL A 6 24.86 -36.89 -4.62
N GLY A 7 24.40 -37.73 -3.67
CA GLY A 7 25.24 -38.47 -2.74
C GLY A 7 25.60 -37.71 -1.43
N ILE A 8 24.94 -36.60 -1.14
CA ILE A 8 25.13 -35.90 0.17
C ILE A 8 24.29 -36.62 1.23
N PRO A 9 24.89 -37.10 2.35
CA PRO A 9 24.15 -37.72 3.45
C PRO A 9 23.10 -36.76 4.03
N GLU A 10 21.94 -37.30 4.42
CA GLU A 10 20.81 -36.50 4.91
C GLU A 10 21.18 -35.66 6.16
N GLU A 11 22.04 -36.22 7.03
CA GLU A 11 22.57 -35.53 8.18
C GLU A 11 23.43 -34.29 7.86
N ASN A 12 23.89 -34.15 6.64
CA ASN A 12 24.66 -33.02 6.13
C ASN A 12 23.80 -32.04 5.31
N VAL A 13 22.47 -32.18 5.40
CA VAL A 13 21.53 -31.28 4.74
C VAL A 13 20.73 -30.54 5.79
N VAL A 14 20.90 -29.23 5.87
CA VAL A 14 20.13 -28.39 6.80
C VAL A 14 19.48 -27.23 6.06
N VAL A 15 18.27 -26.91 6.48
CA VAL A 15 17.57 -25.71 6.02
C VAL A 15 17.74 -24.64 7.09
N VAL A 16 18.26 -23.49 6.67
CA VAL A 16 18.56 -22.38 7.61
C VAL A 16 17.87 -21.10 7.14
N GLU A 17 17.58 -20.26 8.11
CA GLU A 17 17.08 -18.90 7.89
C GLU A 17 18.22 -17.88 8.07
N ASN A 18 18.01 -16.66 7.62
CA ASN A 18 18.95 -15.57 7.84
C ASN A 18 19.22 -15.38 9.34
N GLY A 19 20.49 -15.27 9.70
CA GLY A 19 20.94 -15.17 11.10
C GLY A 19 21.21 -16.50 11.79
N GLN A 20 20.90 -17.65 11.19
CA GLN A 20 21.22 -18.94 11.76
C GLN A 20 22.72 -19.23 11.59
N VAL A 21 23.42 -19.42 12.70
CA VAL A 21 24.82 -19.85 12.69
C VAL A 21 24.92 -21.31 12.30
N VAL A 22 25.80 -21.65 11.37
CA VAL A 22 26.09 -23.02 10.94
C VAL A 22 27.55 -23.31 11.23
N GLU A 23 27.82 -24.30 12.07
CA GLU A 23 29.15 -24.78 12.39
C GLU A 23 29.47 -26.04 11.57
N LEU A 24 30.64 -26.04 10.93
CA LEU A 24 31.16 -27.17 10.16
C LEU A 24 32.41 -27.70 10.87
N SER A 25 32.35 -28.89 11.40
CA SER A 25 33.50 -29.50 12.10
C SER A 25 33.50 -31.02 11.89
N GLY A 26 34.68 -31.58 11.55
CA GLY A 26 34.84 -33.03 11.39
C GLY A 26 33.91 -33.63 10.35
N GLY A 27 33.55 -32.90 9.28
CA GLY A 27 32.63 -33.35 8.25
C GLY A 27 31.15 -33.40 8.66
N LYS A 28 30.80 -32.78 9.79
CA LYS A 28 29.44 -32.70 10.30
C LYS A 28 28.97 -31.27 10.39
N ILE A 29 27.66 -31.10 10.17
CA ILE A 29 26.96 -29.81 10.29
C ILE A 29 26.27 -29.75 11.67
N LYS A 30 26.42 -28.62 12.37
CA LYS A 30 25.71 -28.31 13.60
C LYS A 30 25.11 -26.92 13.51
N LEU A 31 23.86 -26.76 13.94
CA LEU A 31 23.24 -25.45 14.06
C LEU A 31 23.63 -24.82 15.40
N GLY A 32 24.19 -23.62 15.34
CA GLY A 32 24.53 -22.80 16.51
C GLY A 32 23.39 -21.89 16.93
N GLU A 33 23.71 -20.91 17.75
CA GLU A 33 22.73 -19.89 18.17
C GLU A 33 22.33 -19.00 17.00
N ARG A 34 21.08 -18.50 17.05
CA ARG A 34 20.60 -17.56 16.04
C ARG A 34 21.04 -16.13 16.39
N ILE A 35 21.75 -15.50 15.49
CA ILE A 35 22.08 -14.08 15.58
C ILE A 35 20.82 -13.29 15.20
N PRO A 36 20.42 -12.26 15.99
CA PRO A 36 19.33 -11.39 15.62
C PRO A 36 19.57 -10.79 14.23
N GLY A 37 18.70 -11.14 13.30
CA GLY A 37 18.72 -10.64 11.93
C GLY A 37 17.51 -9.76 11.69
N GLY A 38 17.67 -8.74 10.86
CA GLY A 38 16.61 -7.85 10.42
C GLY A 38 16.85 -7.35 9.00
N TYR A 39 15.84 -6.75 8.43
CA TYR A 39 15.99 -6.04 7.17
C TYR A 39 16.57 -4.66 7.46
N VAL A 40 17.66 -4.33 6.77
CA VAL A 40 18.20 -2.97 6.73
C VAL A 40 17.84 -2.41 5.37
N PHE A 41 16.97 -1.42 5.37
CA PHE A 41 16.58 -0.76 4.12
C PHE A 41 17.64 0.26 3.71
N VAL A 42 17.92 0.30 2.41
CA VAL A 42 18.81 1.28 1.79
C VAL A 42 17.94 2.14 0.86
N ASP A 43 17.93 3.44 1.09
CA ASP A 43 17.18 4.42 0.28
C ASP A 43 18.11 5.59 -0.07
N GLY A 44 18.58 5.58 -1.32
CA GLY A 44 19.58 6.54 -1.77
C GLY A 44 20.88 6.42 -0.97
N GLN A 45 21.23 7.45 -0.20
CA GLN A 45 22.42 7.48 0.66
C GLN A 45 22.12 7.06 2.11
N SER A 46 20.85 6.86 2.47
CA SER A 46 20.45 6.52 3.83
C SER A 46 20.40 5.00 4.01
N ILE A 47 21.10 4.51 5.03
CA ILE A 47 21.15 3.09 5.40
C ILE A 47 20.47 2.93 6.76
N GLY A 48 19.36 2.18 6.81
CA GLY A 48 18.65 1.87 8.04
C GLY A 48 17.78 3.00 8.60
N GLU A 49 17.72 4.16 7.94
CA GLU A 49 16.91 5.32 8.37
C GLU A 49 15.47 5.29 7.83
N VAL A 50 15.18 4.40 6.89
CA VAL A 50 13.84 4.30 6.31
C VAL A 50 12.99 3.36 7.15
N ASP A 51 11.97 3.91 7.78
CA ASP A 51 11.01 3.15 8.56
C ASP A 51 10.27 2.11 7.72
N TYR A 52 10.01 0.96 8.33
CA TYR A 52 9.21 -0.12 7.73
C TYR A 52 7.85 0.39 7.23
N ASP A 53 7.25 1.34 7.92
CA ASP A 53 5.96 1.93 7.53
C ASP A 53 6.05 2.71 6.22
N ILE A 54 7.12 3.45 6.00
CA ILE A 54 7.38 4.16 4.74
C ILE A 54 7.54 3.17 3.59
N MET A 55 8.30 2.09 3.80
CA MET A 55 8.49 1.05 2.77
C MET A 55 7.18 0.33 2.46
N ARG A 56 6.35 0.08 3.47
CA ARG A 56 5.02 -0.51 3.30
C ARG A 56 4.08 0.41 2.53
N GLU A 57 4.11 1.70 2.79
CA GLU A 57 3.32 2.71 2.10
C GLU A 57 3.73 2.83 0.62
N ARG A 58 5.03 2.95 0.35
CA ARG A 58 5.57 2.92 -1.02
C ARG A 58 5.15 1.65 -1.78
N GLY A 59 5.20 0.50 -1.10
CA GLY A 59 4.75 -0.77 -1.66
C GLY A 59 3.25 -0.79 -2.00
N LYS A 60 2.41 -0.12 -1.22
CA LYS A 60 0.97 0.03 -1.50
C LYS A 60 0.75 0.93 -2.71
N LEU A 61 1.43 2.09 -2.76
CA LEU A 61 1.38 3.01 -3.88
C LEU A 61 1.81 2.33 -5.19
N ALA A 62 2.93 1.61 -5.16
CA ALA A 62 3.45 0.93 -6.34
C ALA A 62 2.52 -0.17 -6.89
N ARG A 63 1.82 -0.91 -6.00
CA ARG A 63 0.93 -2.00 -6.41
C ARG A 63 -0.47 -1.54 -6.78
N ASN A 64 -1.00 -0.56 -6.08
CA ASN A 64 -2.42 -0.21 -6.16
C ASN A 64 -2.69 1.15 -6.77
N GLY A 65 -1.66 1.99 -6.91
CA GLY A 65 -1.81 3.35 -7.40
C GLY A 65 -2.44 4.31 -6.37
N ILE A 66 -2.72 5.52 -6.84
CA ILE A 66 -3.24 6.62 -6.03
C ILE A 66 -4.48 7.23 -6.67
N PHE A 67 -5.38 7.72 -5.83
CA PHE A 67 -6.57 8.47 -6.18
C PHE A 67 -6.60 9.75 -5.34
N LEU A 68 -6.36 10.88 -5.97
CA LEU A 68 -6.36 12.21 -5.33
C LEU A 68 -7.68 12.90 -5.61
N ILE A 69 -8.27 13.48 -4.59
CA ILE A 69 -9.56 14.18 -4.67
C ILE A 69 -9.41 15.53 -4.00
N ASP A 70 -9.67 16.60 -4.72
CA ASP A 70 -9.72 17.95 -4.16
C ASP A 70 -11.16 18.45 -4.15
N ILE A 71 -11.61 18.94 -2.98
CA ILE A 71 -12.97 19.34 -2.72
C ILE A 71 -12.94 20.69 -2.02
N SER A 72 -13.72 21.63 -2.52
CA SER A 72 -13.95 22.92 -1.85
C SER A 72 -15.42 23.07 -1.50
N VAL A 73 -15.69 23.39 -0.23
CA VAL A 73 -17.04 23.58 0.30
C VAL A 73 -17.20 24.94 0.94
N ASP A 74 -18.40 25.50 0.85
CA ASP A 74 -18.81 26.67 1.61
C ASP A 74 -18.91 26.30 3.09
N LYS A 75 -18.14 26.97 3.94
CA LYS A 75 -18.08 26.69 5.38
C LYS A 75 -19.37 26.97 6.13
N LEU A 76 -20.30 27.74 5.57
CA LEU A 76 -21.55 28.12 6.22
C LEU A 76 -22.64 27.08 6.00
N ASN A 77 -22.69 26.47 4.81
CA ASN A 77 -23.78 25.57 4.42
C ASN A 77 -23.32 24.22 3.88
N GLY A 78 -22.00 23.99 3.78
CA GLY A 78 -21.41 22.73 3.34
C GLY A 78 -21.62 22.41 1.86
N ARG A 79 -22.06 23.37 1.04
CA ARG A 79 -22.24 23.14 -0.41
C ARG A 79 -20.92 23.14 -1.12
N LEU A 80 -20.81 22.31 -2.14
CA LEU A 80 -19.66 22.36 -3.06
C LEU A 80 -19.59 23.73 -3.75
N LEU A 81 -18.40 24.33 -3.75
CA LEU A 81 -18.12 25.57 -4.46
C LEU A 81 -17.86 25.31 -5.96
N HIS A 82 -17.33 24.14 -6.28
CA HIS A 82 -17.13 23.66 -7.65
C HIS A 82 -17.17 22.12 -7.66
N ASP A 83 -17.19 21.53 -8.84
CA ASP A 83 -17.09 20.08 -9.00
C ASP A 83 -15.78 19.56 -8.40
N PRO A 84 -15.80 18.39 -7.72
CA PRO A 84 -14.59 17.76 -7.20
C PRO A 84 -13.56 17.51 -8.31
N GLU A 85 -12.31 17.93 -8.07
CA GLU A 85 -11.20 17.59 -8.95
C GLU A 85 -10.63 16.23 -8.57
N ILE A 86 -10.45 15.36 -9.56
CA ILE A 86 -10.02 13.98 -9.34
C ILE A 86 -8.84 13.67 -10.25
N ILE A 87 -7.76 13.18 -9.63
CA ILE A 87 -6.55 12.73 -10.33
C ILE A 87 -6.24 11.31 -9.87
N THR A 88 -6.04 10.40 -10.82
CA THR A 88 -5.56 9.04 -10.52
C THR A 88 -4.28 8.72 -11.27
N ARG A 89 -3.39 7.94 -10.63
CA ARG A 89 -2.14 7.45 -11.23
C ARG A 89 -1.84 6.04 -10.76
N GLY A 90 -1.44 5.20 -11.72
CA GLY A 90 -1.01 3.82 -11.44
C GLY A 90 -2.11 2.89 -10.95
N PHE A 91 -3.39 3.29 -11.04
CA PHE A 91 -4.54 2.50 -10.57
C PHE A 91 -5.26 1.80 -11.72
N VAL A 92 -5.73 2.54 -12.68
CA VAL A 92 -6.46 2.06 -13.86
C VAL A 92 -5.89 2.70 -15.14
N SER A 93 -6.30 2.21 -16.31
CA SER A 93 -5.97 2.84 -17.59
C SER A 93 -6.59 4.24 -17.68
N PRO A 94 -6.11 5.13 -18.56
CA PRO A 94 -6.76 6.42 -18.80
C PRO A 94 -8.22 6.28 -19.22
N GLU A 95 -8.52 5.32 -20.08
CA GLU A 95 -9.86 5.03 -20.60
C GLU A 95 -10.80 4.61 -19.46
N ASP A 96 -10.38 3.65 -18.63
CA ASP A 96 -11.16 3.23 -17.46
C ASP A 96 -11.36 4.37 -16.46
N ALA A 97 -10.34 5.25 -16.32
CA ALA A 97 -10.45 6.41 -15.43
C ALA A 97 -11.53 7.40 -15.93
N GLU A 98 -11.62 7.64 -17.24
CA GLU A 98 -12.65 8.51 -17.84
C GLU A 98 -14.07 7.99 -17.56
N GLU A 99 -14.27 6.67 -17.54
CA GLU A 99 -15.56 6.06 -17.20
C GLU A 99 -15.86 6.11 -15.69
N MET A 100 -14.84 5.95 -14.84
CA MET A 100 -15.01 5.88 -13.39
C MET A 100 -15.17 7.24 -12.72
N ILE A 101 -14.48 8.28 -13.19
CA ILE A 101 -14.44 9.61 -12.55
C ILE A 101 -15.84 10.22 -12.39
N PRO A 102 -16.75 10.18 -13.38
CA PRO A 102 -18.10 10.71 -13.21
C PRO A 102 -18.87 10.07 -12.06
N GLU A 103 -18.77 8.74 -11.91
CA GLU A 103 -19.44 8.01 -10.84
C GLU A 103 -18.84 8.33 -9.47
N VAL A 104 -17.50 8.40 -9.38
CA VAL A 104 -16.81 8.83 -8.15
C VAL A 104 -17.27 10.24 -7.75
N ARG A 105 -17.34 11.17 -8.71
CA ARG A 105 -17.80 12.52 -8.47
C ARG A 105 -19.24 12.55 -7.94
N GLN A 106 -20.12 11.73 -8.50
CA GLN A 106 -21.50 11.63 -8.03
C GLN A 106 -21.57 11.12 -6.59
N ARG A 107 -20.78 10.12 -6.22
CA ARG A 107 -20.72 9.61 -4.85
C ARG A 107 -20.19 10.63 -3.85
N ILE A 108 -19.19 11.41 -4.25
CA ILE A 108 -18.69 12.52 -3.42
C ILE A 108 -19.82 13.54 -3.20
N MET A 109 -20.51 13.95 -4.25
CA MET A 109 -21.61 14.90 -4.18
C MET A 109 -22.75 14.40 -3.26
N GLN A 110 -23.10 13.11 -3.35
CA GLN A 110 -24.09 12.49 -2.48
C GLN A 110 -23.65 12.50 -1.01
N THR A 111 -22.39 12.18 -0.74
CA THR A 111 -21.84 12.19 0.62
C THR A 111 -21.82 13.61 1.21
N VAL A 112 -21.36 14.59 0.45
CA VAL A 112 -21.33 15.99 0.84
C VAL A 112 -22.75 16.51 1.13
N ASN A 113 -23.70 16.29 0.22
CA ASN A 113 -25.09 16.74 0.37
C ASN A 113 -25.83 15.98 1.49
N GLY A 114 -25.39 14.76 1.83
CA GLY A 114 -25.91 13.96 2.95
C GLY A 114 -25.41 14.40 4.33
N GLY A 115 -24.62 15.48 4.43
CA GLY A 115 -24.07 16.01 5.67
C GLY A 115 -22.65 15.58 5.99
N GLY A 116 -22.00 14.80 5.12
CA GLY A 116 -20.58 14.39 5.28
C GLY A 116 -19.56 15.40 4.77
N TRP A 117 -19.96 16.64 4.57
CA TRP A 117 -19.12 17.68 3.95
C TRP A 117 -17.92 18.14 4.79
N ASP A 118 -17.94 17.93 6.09
CA ASP A 118 -16.87 18.31 7.02
C ASP A 118 -16.00 17.11 7.48
N ASN A 119 -16.31 15.91 7.00
CA ASN A 119 -15.65 14.69 7.39
C ASN A 119 -14.97 14.00 6.19
N GLU A 120 -13.68 14.23 6.01
CA GLU A 120 -12.88 13.59 4.96
C GLU A 120 -12.99 12.06 4.98
N LYS A 121 -13.15 11.45 6.17
CA LYS A 121 -13.22 9.98 6.30
C LYS A 121 -14.45 9.40 5.62
N ASP A 122 -15.58 10.09 5.68
CA ASP A 122 -16.82 9.63 5.05
C ASP A 122 -16.67 9.66 3.53
N ILE A 123 -16.06 10.71 2.99
CA ILE A 123 -15.77 10.84 1.56
C ILE A 123 -14.78 9.76 1.12
N VAL A 124 -13.68 9.59 1.86
CA VAL A 124 -12.68 8.54 1.59
C VAL A 124 -13.32 7.16 1.59
N ASN A 125 -14.19 6.85 2.56
CA ASN A 125 -14.85 5.55 2.67
C ASN A 125 -15.83 5.30 1.52
N ALA A 126 -16.64 6.29 1.15
CA ALA A 126 -17.58 6.19 0.03
C ALA A 126 -16.85 5.90 -1.28
N VAL A 127 -15.76 6.62 -1.55
CA VAL A 127 -14.94 6.42 -2.75
C VAL A 127 -14.23 5.07 -2.72
N ARG A 128 -13.60 4.69 -1.61
CA ARG A 128 -12.92 3.39 -1.48
C ARG A 128 -13.85 2.21 -1.68
N SER A 129 -15.08 2.28 -1.16
CA SER A 129 -16.07 1.22 -1.33
C SER A 129 -16.39 1.03 -2.81
N TYR A 130 -16.68 2.10 -3.52
CA TYR A 130 -16.96 2.06 -4.95
C TYR A 130 -15.77 1.50 -5.76
N LEU A 131 -14.57 2.06 -5.56
CA LEU A 131 -13.38 1.60 -6.29
C LEU A 131 -13.09 0.12 -6.05
N TYR A 132 -13.35 -0.37 -4.83
CA TYR A 132 -13.20 -1.79 -4.53
C TYR A 132 -14.30 -2.66 -5.13
N GLU A 133 -15.53 -2.20 -5.16
CA GLU A 133 -16.66 -2.90 -5.80
C GLU A 133 -16.38 -3.12 -7.28
N GLU A 134 -15.88 -2.10 -7.98
CA GLU A 134 -15.61 -2.15 -9.41
C GLU A 134 -14.34 -2.94 -9.76
N THR A 135 -13.25 -2.74 -9.01
CA THR A 135 -11.92 -3.22 -9.43
C THR A 135 -11.35 -4.34 -8.57
N LYS A 136 -11.93 -4.62 -7.40
CA LYS A 136 -11.36 -5.47 -6.32
C LYS A 136 -9.96 -5.04 -5.86
N ARG A 137 -9.55 -3.81 -6.19
CA ARG A 137 -8.28 -3.20 -5.81
C ARG A 137 -8.50 -2.08 -4.79
N LYS A 138 -7.47 -1.76 -4.02
CA LYS A 138 -7.53 -0.76 -2.94
C LYS A 138 -6.46 0.30 -3.18
N PRO A 139 -6.68 1.28 -4.07
CA PRO A 139 -5.74 2.38 -4.25
C PRO A 139 -5.61 3.21 -2.97
N MET A 140 -4.55 4.00 -2.89
CA MET A 140 -4.45 5.01 -1.85
C MET A 140 -5.36 6.18 -2.23
N VAL A 141 -6.43 6.40 -1.46
CA VAL A 141 -7.35 7.52 -1.64
C VAL A 141 -6.97 8.62 -0.67
N LEU A 142 -6.62 9.78 -1.21
CA LEU A 142 -6.34 11.02 -0.46
C LEU A 142 -7.36 12.07 -0.84
N VAL A 143 -7.90 12.75 0.17
CA VAL A 143 -8.86 13.84 0.01
C VAL A 143 -8.26 15.10 0.60
N THR A 144 -8.29 16.19 -0.17
CA THR A 144 -8.05 17.54 0.31
C THR A 144 -9.38 18.24 0.43
N LEU A 145 -9.72 18.71 1.60
CA LEU A 145 -10.98 19.42 1.87
C LEU A 145 -10.70 20.86 2.26
N SER A 146 -11.03 21.79 1.38
CA SER A 146 -10.92 23.23 1.59
C SER A 146 -12.28 23.82 1.99
N LYS A 147 -12.28 24.76 2.94
CA LYS A 147 -13.49 25.46 3.40
C LYS A 147 -13.35 26.93 3.10
N GLY A 148 -14.08 27.41 2.09
CA GLY A 148 -14.11 28.81 1.65
C GLY A 148 -15.14 29.67 2.37
#